data_cd44832fb57ce802c77ea41f7569ff51
#
_entry.id   cd44832fb57ce802c77ea41f7569ff51
#
_cell.length_a   1.000
_cell.length_b   1.000
_cell.length_c   1.000
_cell.angle_alpha   90.00
_cell.angle_beta   90.00
_cell.angle_gamma   90.00
#
_symmetry.space_group_name_H-M   'P 1'
#
loop_
_entity.id
_entity.type
_entity.pdbx_description
1 polymer ?
#
loop_
_entity_poly.entity_id
_entity_poly.type
_entity_poly.pdbx_seq_one_letter_code
_entity_poly.pdbx_strand_id
1 'polypeptide(L)'
;MIHGHQADFFNSVCWRLSRALVRYVWKPLERSGVNDPTSAARNYKKAVRYEQCLAGWTRLHDRYLITGHSHRPRLPENGELYLNAGSCVHPGCITAIELEQMQMTLVKWKVATRPDMTMYVVREKLAGPAAIL
;
A
#
# COMPACT_ATOMS: atom_id res chain seq x y z
N MET A 1 -11.82 6.16 -1.80
CA MET A 1 -10.80 5.13 -1.47
C MET A 1 -10.69 4.16 -2.64
N ILE A 2 -9.50 3.90 -3.14
CA ILE A 2 -9.24 2.98 -4.25
C ILE A 2 -8.03 2.10 -3.91
N HIS A 3 -7.91 0.92 -4.55
CA HIS A 3 -6.76 0.06 -4.30
C HIS A 3 -5.44 0.62 -4.89
N GLY A 4 -5.51 1.43 -5.94
CA GLY A 4 -4.35 2.06 -6.59
C GLY A 4 -3.88 1.35 -7.89
N HIS A 5 -4.35 0.13 -8.18
CA HIS A 5 -4.00 -0.57 -9.43
C HIS A 5 -4.52 0.15 -10.70
N GLN A 6 -5.46 1.07 -10.55
CA GLN A 6 -5.99 1.89 -11.64
C GLN A 6 -4.92 2.78 -12.29
N ALA A 7 -3.85 3.12 -11.56
CA ALA A 7 -2.71 3.85 -12.10
C ALA A 7 -1.72 2.95 -12.88
N ASP A 8 -1.91 1.63 -12.85
CA ASP A 8 -1.11 0.67 -13.62
C ASP A 8 -1.85 0.27 -14.90
N PHE A 9 -1.33 0.69 -16.05
CA PHE A 9 -1.94 0.44 -17.37
C PHE A 9 -2.21 -1.05 -17.63
N PHE A 10 -1.28 -1.94 -17.29
CA PHE A 10 -1.45 -3.37 -17.50
C PHE A 10 -2.53 -3.98 -16.60
N ASN A 11 -2.66 -3.48 -15.38
CA ASN A 11 -3.66 -3.96 -14.42
C ASN A 11 -5.03 -3.27 -14.58
N SER A 12 -5.11 -2.13 -15.26
CA SER A 12 -6.36 -1.43 -15.51
C SER A 12 -6.97 -1.73 -16.89
N VAL A 13 -6.20 -1.51 -17.96
CA VAL A 13 -6.68 -1.64 -19.36
C VAL A 13 -6.52 -3.08 -19.86
N CYS A 14 -5.37 -3.70 -19.62
CA CYS A 14 -5.04 -5.05 -20.11
C CYS A 14 -5.26 -6.15 -19.07
N TRP A 15 -6.13 -5.95 -18.07
CA TRP A 15 -6.30 -6.86 -16.94
C TRP A 15 -6.62 -8.32 -17.32
N ARG A 16 -7.40 -8.54 -18.39
CA ARG A 16 -7.71 -9.89 -18.88
C ARG A 16 -6.49 -10.61 -19.40
N LEU A 17 -5.66 -9.91 -20.18
CA LEU A 17 -4.41 -10.45 -20.72
C LEU A 17 -3.38 -10.68 -19.61
N SER A 18 -3.23 -9.69 -18.71
CA SER A 18 -2.34 -9.80 -17.54
C SER A 18 -2.74 -10.96 -16.64
N ARG A 19 -4.04 -11.16 -16.40
CA ARG A 19 -4.58 -12.28 -15.61
C ARG A 19 -4.28 -13.63 -16.26
N ALA A 20 -4.44 -13.74 -17.58
CA ALA A 20 -4.13 -14.96 -18.32
C ALA A 20 -2.63 -15.25 -18.26
N LEU A 21 -1.79 -14.24 -18.47
CA LEU A 21 -0.33 -14.35 -18.40
C LEU A 21 0.16 -14.80 -17.02
N VAL A 22 -0.37 -14.16 -15.96
CA VAL A 22 -0.03 -14.55 -14.58
C VAL A 22 -0.48 -15.98 -14.29
N ARG A 23 -1.68 -16.37 -14.71
CA ARG A 23 -2.25 -17.68 -14.40
C ARG A 23 -1.52 -18.83 -15.13
N TYR A 24 -1.20 -18.63 -16.40
CA TYR A 24 -0.71 -19.70 -17.27
C TYR A 24 0.81 -19.69 -17.48
N VAL A 25 1.46 -18.57 -17.26
CA VAL A 25 2.92 -18.42 -17.45
C VAL A 25 3.63 -18.19 -16.11
N TRP A 26 3.24 -17.14 -15.35
CA TRP A 26 3.98 -16.78 -14.14
C TRP A 26 3.82 -17.77 -13.00
N LYS A 27 2.62 -18.26 -12.71
CA LYS A 27 2.41 -19.24 -11.63
C LYS A 27 3.20 -20.54 -11.82
N PRO A 28 3.26 -21.14 -13.01
CA PRO A 28 4.17 -22.26 -13.26
C PRO A 28 5.64 -21.92 -13.08
N LEU A 29 6.09 -20.72 -13.53
CA LEU A 29 7.47 -20.25 -13.39
C LEU A 29 7.85 -19.98 -11.92
N GLU A 30 6.96 -19.39 -11.13
CA GLU A 30 7.17 -19.22 -9.68
C GLU A 30 7.37 -20.56 -8.96
N ARG A 31 6.62 -21.60 -9.36
CA ARG A 31 6.81 -22.96 -8.82
C ARG A 31 8.18 -23.55 -9.16
N SER A 32 8.79 -23.09 -10.25
CA SER A 32 10.15 -23.45 -10.66
C SER A 32 11.24 -22.57 -10.04
N GLY A 33 10.87 -21.68 -9.07
CA GLY A 33 11.81 -20.82 -8.35
C GLY A 33 12.11 -19.49 -9.02
N VAL A 34 11.44 -19.13 -10.12
CA VAL A 34 11.58 -17.83 -10.78
C VAL A 34 10.72 -16.80 -10.07
N ASN A 35 11.35 -15.78 -9.48
CA ASN A 35 10.64 -14.68 -8.82
C ASN A 35 10.03 -13.72 -9.85
N ASP A 36 8.78 -13.28 -9.59
CA ASP A 36 8.10 -12.26 -10.40
C ASP A 36 8.75 -10.87 -10.23
N PRO A 37 9.42 -10.32 -11.25
CA PRO A 37 10.01 -8.99 -11.19
C PRO A 37 8.99 -7.87 -11.43
N THR A 38 7.75 -8.20 -11.81
CA THR A 38 6.75 -7.22 -12.27
C THR A 38 5.88 -6.64 -11.14
N SER A 39 5.92 -7.22 -9.94
CA SER A 39 5.16 -6.75 -8.79
C SER A 39 5.49 -5.30 -8.44
N ALA A 40 4.48 -4.42 -8.40
CA ALA A 40 4.62 -3.02 -8.00
C ALA A 40 5.18 -2.87 -6.57
N ALA A 41 4.88 -3.81 -5.68
CA ALA A 41 5.39 -3.82 -4.31
C ALA A 41 6.91 -4.10 -4.24
N ARG A 42 7.46 -4.81 -5.21
CA ARG A 42 8.90 -5.14 -5.28
C ARG A 42 9.69 -4.13 -6.12
N ASN A 43 9.08 -3.48 -7.11
CA ASN A 43 9.75 -2.53 -7.98
C ASN A 43 9.60 -1.10 -7.45
N TYR A 44 10.60 -0.65 -6.67
CA TYR A 44 10.63 0.68 -6.06
C TYR A 44 10.40 1.83 -7.06
N LYS A 45 11.07 1.81 -8.22
CA LYS A 45 10.95 2.88 -9.24
C LYS A 45 9.52 2.95 -9.80
N LYS A 46 8.90 1.80 -9.99
CA LYS A 46 7.52 1.69 -10.49
C LYS A 46 6.53 2.19 -9.43
N ALA A 47 6.72 1.80 -8.17
CA ALA A 47 5.91 2.26 -7.04
C ALA A 47 5.96 3.79 -6.88
N VAL A 48 7.15 4.39 -6.90
CA VAL A 48 7.33 5.85 -6.80
C VAL A 48 6.62 6.58 -7.93
N ARG A 49 6.73 6.11 -9.18
CA ARG A 49 6.04 6.72 -10.33
C ARG A 49 4.51 6.70 -10.16
N TYR A 50 3.94 5.60 -9.66
CA TYR A 50 2.51 5.51 -9.40
C TYR A 50 2.07 6.46 -8.29
N GLU A 51 2.82 6.51 -7.20
CA GLU A 51 2.54 7.42 -6.10
C GLU A 51 2.58 8.88 -6.56
N GLN A 52 3.55 9.27 -7.37
CA GLN A 52 3.65 10.61 -7.94
C GLN A 52 2.45 10.94 -8.86
N CYS A 53 2.02 9.99 -9.69
CA CYS A 53 0.85 10.15 -10.54
C CYS A 53 -0.42 10.37 -9.71
N LEU A 54 -0.62 9.56 -8.66
CA LEU A 54 -1.77 9.65 -7.77
C LEU A 54 -1.75 10.91 -6.92
N ALA A 55 -0.58 11.31 -6.42
CA ALA A 55 -0.39 12.58 -5.71
C ALA A 55 -0.67 13.80 -6.62
N GLY A 56 -0.23 13.77 -7.87
CA GLY A 56 -0.59 14.78 -8.87
C GLY A 56 -2.10 14.87 -9.11
N TRP A 57 -2.76 13.74 -9.15
CA TRP A 57 -4.22 13.69 -9.27
C TRP A 57 -4.93 14.34 -8.07
N THR A 58 -4.46 14.09 -6.84
CA THR A 58 -5.07 14.71 -5.63
C THR A 58 -4.94 16.21 -5.62
N ARG A 59 -3.80 16.76 -6.06
CA ARG A 59 -3.61 18.23 -6.19
C ARG A 59 -4.55 18.84 -7.23
N LEU A 60 -4.75 18.15 -8.36
CA LEU A 60 -5.60 18.66 -9.43
C LEU A 60 -7.09 18.67 -9.06
N HIS A 61 -7.53 17.73 -8.25
CA HIS A 61 -8.95 17.56 -7.90
C HIS A 61 -9.29 18.04 -6.48
N ASP A 62 -8.31 18.48 -5.71
CA ASP A 62 -8.45 18.89 -4.30
C ASP A 62 -9.23 17.87 -3.48
N ARG A 63 -8.82 16.60 -3.55
CA ARG A 63 -9.50 15.49 -2.89
C ARG A 63 -8.54 14.51 -2.25
N TYR A 64 -8.88 14.07 -1.04
CA TYR A 64 -8.16 12.98 -0.38
C TYR A 64 -8.28 11.67 -1.14
N LEU A 65 -7.14 11.00 -1.33
CA LEU A 65 -7.06 9.71 -1.98
C LEU A 65 -6.31 8.71 -1.10
N ILE A 66 -7.01 7.68 -0.63
CA ILE A 66 -6.43 6.60 0.17
C ILE A 66 -6.24 5.37 -0.72
N THR A 67 -5.02 4.85 -0.72
CA THR A 67 -4.63 3.64 -1.48
C THR A 67 -3.88 2.64 -0.60
N GLY A 68 -3.54 1.46 -1.14
CA GLY A 68 -2.77 0.41 -0.46
C GLY A 68 -1.86 -0.40 -1.40
N HIS A 69 -1.82 -0.10 -2.69
CA HIS A 69 -1.21 -0.96 -3.72
C HIS A 69 0.32 -1.07 -3.67
N SER A 70 1.02 0.01 -3.34
CA SER A 70 2.48 0.02 -3.31
C SER A 70 3.06 -0.56 -2.02
N HIS A 71 2.23 -0.88 -1.04
CA HIS A 71 2.63 -1.35 0.30
C HIS A 71 3.60 -0.40 1.04
N ARG A 72 3.57 0.89 0.71
CA ARG A 72 4.42 1.92 1.29
C ARG A 72 3.54 2.89 2.10
N PRO A 73 3.38 2.63 3.41
CA PRO A 73 2.51 3.46 4.23
C PRO A 73 3.01 4.90 4.30
N ARG A 74 2.13 5.87 4.04
CA ARG A 74 2.41 7.31 4.19
C ARG A 74 1.16 8.12 4.45
N LEU A 75 1.33 9.21 5.18
CA LEU A 75 0.35 10.29 5.32
C LEU A 75 0.59 11.40 4.27
N PRO A 76 -0.34 12.36 4.13
CA PRO A 76 -0.17 13.50 3.25
C PRO A 76 1.06 14.33 3.62
N GLU A 77 1.79 14.79 2.62
CA GLU A 77 2.96 15.65 2.78
C GLU A 77 2.93 16.78 1.73
N ASN A 78 3.53 17.93 2.05
CA ASN A 78 3.77 19.01 1.10
C ASN A 78 2.53 19.48 0.31
N GLY A 79 1.35 19.55 0.95
CA GLY A 79 0.09 19.97 0.32
C GLY A 79 -0.52 18.92 -0.62
N GLU A 80 -0.03 17.69 -0.60
CA GLU A 80 -0.68 16.57 -1.26
C GLU A 80 -1.80 16.02 -0.38
N LEU A 81 -2.86 15.52 -0.99
CA LEU A 81 -3.95 14.83 -0.28
C LEU A 81 -3.90 13.32 -0.54
N TYR A 82 -2.71 12.80 -0.86
CA TYR A 82 -2.47 11.38 -1.14
C TYR A 82 -2.01 10.64 0.12
N LEU A 83 -2.68 9.52 0.41
CA LEU A 83 -2.38 8.65 1.54
C LEU A 83 -2.20 7.20 1.05
N ASN A 84 -1.35 6.47 1.74
CA ASN A 84 -1.21 5.04 1.52
C ASN A 84 -1.29 4.31 2.87
N ALA A 85 -2.26 3.40 2.99
CA ALA A 85 -2.44 2.60 4.20
C ALA A 85 -1.38 1.50 4.37
N GLY A 86 -0.57 1.28 3.34
CA GLY A 86 0.46 0.25 3.35
C GLY A 86 -0.07 -1.13 3.02
N SER A 87 0.12 -2.11 3.89
CA SER A 87 -0.18 -3.52 3.62
C SER A 87 -0.77 -4.24 4.82
N CYS A 88 -1.70 -5.15 4.53
CA CYS A 88 -2.23 -6.12 5.50
C CYS A 88 -1.78 -7.57 5.21
N VAL A 89 -0.86 -7.77 4.26
CA VAL A 89 -0.41 -9.11 3.83
C VAL A 89 1.02 -9.44 4.26
N HIS A 90 1.69 -8.56 5.00
CA HIS A 90 3.00 -8.86 5.54
C HIS A 90 2.92 -9.82 6.74
N PRO A 91 3.81 -10.81 6.83
CA PRO A 91 3.88 -11.69 7.98
C PRO A 91 4.13 -10.90 9.28
N GLY A 92 3.30 -11.13 10.28
CA GLY A 92 3.49 -10.58 11.64
C GLY A 92 3.15 -9.11 11.84
N CYS A 93 2.75 -8.35 10.81
CA CYS A 93 2.29 -6.97 10.98
C CYS A 93 1.33 -6.51 9.90
N ILE A 94 0.49 -5.55 10.25
CA ILE A 94 -0.36 -4.81 9.32
C ILE A 94 -0.18 -3.31 9.53
N THR A 95 -0.36 -2.51 8.49
CA THR A 95 -0.39 -1.06 8.59
C THR A 95 -1.77 -0.54 8.22
N ALA A 96 -2.20 0.53 8.87
CA ALA A 96 -3.51 1.13 8.67
C ALA A 96 -3.47 2.65 8.92
N ILE A 97 -4.44 3.35 8.36
CA ILE A 97 -4.72 4.75 8.68
C ILE A 97 -5.94 4.78 9.58
N GLU A 98 -5.77 5.27 10.78
CA GLU A 98 -6.86 5.53 11.72
C GLU A 98 -7.36 6.96 11.53
N LEU A 99 -8.69 7.11 11.47
CA LEU A 99 -9.38 8.40 11.36
C LEU A 99 -10.19 8.62 12.63
N GLU A 100 -9.80 9.58 13.43
CA GLU A 100 -10.45 9.90 14.67
C GLU A 100 -10.47 11.42 14.90
N GLN A 101 -11.61 12.00 15.28
CA GLN A 101 -11.76 13.42 15.58
C GLN A 101 -11.16 14.35 14.50
N MET A 102 -11.44 14.07 13.22
CA MET A 102 -10.90 14.82 12.08
C MET A 102 -9.37 14.81 12.01
N GLN A 103 -8.73 13.78 12.55
CA GLN A 103 -7.30 13.56 12.48
C GLN A 103 -6.99 12.19 11.84
N MET A 104 -5.85 12.12 11.15
CA MET A 104 -5.33 10.91 10.52
C MET A 104 -4.07 10.47 11.24
N THR A 105 -4.02 9.21 11.66
CA THR A 105 -2.84 8.61 12.26
C THR A 105 -2.45 7.35 11.50
N LEU A 106 -1.21 7.27 11.06
CA LEU A 106 -0.67 6.05 10.46
C LEU A 106 -0.14 5.15 11.56
N VAL A 107 -0.66 3.94 11.61
CA VAL A 107 -0.33 2.97 12.66
C VAL A 107 0.15 1.65 12.07
N LYS A 108 0.91 0.94 12.87
CA LYS A 108 1.35 -0.43 12.62
C LYS A 108 0.92 -1.31 13.77
N TRP A 109 0.21 -2.36 13.46
CA TRP A 109 -0.15 -3.41 14.40
C TRP A 109 0.76 -4.62 14.17
N LYS A 110 1.40 -5.09 15.22
CA LYS A 110 2.31 -6.25 15.16
C LYS A 110 2.13 -7.17 16.35
N VAL A 111 2.47 -8.44 16.17
CA VAL A 111 2.59 -9.39 17.28
C VAL A 111 3.96 -9.24 17.91
N ALA A 112 4.00 -9.13 19.22
CA ALA A 112 5.21 -9.13 20.02
C ALA A 112 5.16 -10.25 21.07
N THR A 113 6.32 -10.69 21.55
CA THR A 113 6.45 -11.75 22.55
C THR A 113 6.96 -11.16 23.84
N ARG A 114 6.33 -11.49 24.97
CA ARG A 114 6.79 -11.14 26.31
C ARG A 114 7.94 -12.06 26.76
N PRO A 115 8.67 -11.69 27.83
CA PRO A 115 9.72 -12.55 28.40
C PRO A 115 9.22 -13.93 28.86
N ASP A 116 7.93 -14.04 29.20
CA ASP A 116 7.25 -15.30 29.56
C ASP A 116 6.81 -16.14 28.36
N MET A 117 7.24 -15.76 27.13
CA MET A 117 6.92 -16.38 25.85
C MET A 117 5.45 -16.24 25.41
N THR A 118 4.62 -15.47 26.13
CA THR A 118 3.26 -15.16 25.68
C THR A 118 3.27 -14.09 24.57
N MET A 119 2.39 -14.26 23.58
CA MET A 119 2.24 -13.29 22.48
C MET A 119 1.15 -12.28 22.80
N TYR A 120 1.38 -11.03 22.37
CA TYR A 120 0.40 -9.95 22.46
C TYR A 120 0.48 -9.02 21.26
N VAL A 121 -0.59 -8.26 21.04
CA VAL A 121 -0.67 -7.30 19.92
C VAL A 121 -0.19 -5.93 20.40
N VAL A 122 0.72 -5.33 19.63
CA VAL A 122 1.24 -3.98 19.86
C VAL A 122 0.77 -3.05 18.75
N ARG A 123 0.27 -1.88 19.14
CA ARG A 123 0.00 -0.75 18.26
C ARG A 123 1.17 0.23 18.35
N GLU A 124 1.79 0.50 17.22
CA GLU A 124 2.89 1.45 17.04
C GLU A 124 2.44 2.60 16.13
N LYS A 125 2.60 3.83 16.59
CA LYS A 125 2.34 5.01 15.76
C LYS A 125 3.53 5.24 14.85
N LEU A 126 3.31 5.23 13.52
CA LEU A 126 4.33 5.49 12.51
C LEU A 126 4.41 6.97 12.14
N ALA A 127 3.25 7.64 12.01
CA ALA A 127 3.18 9.07 11.69
C ALA A 127 1.86 9.69 12.15
N GLY A 128 1.80 11.01 12.24
CA GLY A 128 0.60 11.77 12.64
C GLY A 128 0.62 12.13 14.12
N PRO A 129 -0.51 12.64 14.69
CA PRO A 129 -1.75 12.93 13.97
C PRO A 129 -1.60 14.08 12.95
N ALA A 130 -2.29 13.98 11.81
CA ALA A 130 -2.42 15.02 10.82
C ALA A 130 -3.91 15.42 10.69
N ALA A 131 -4.20 16.72 10.72
CA ALA A 131 -5.57 17.21 10.59
C ALA A 131 -6.12 16.91 9.17
N ILE A 132 -7.41 16.60 9.10
CA ILE A 132 -8.16 16.55 7.86
C ILE A 132 -8.66 17.98 7.60
N LEU A 133 -8.25 18.57 6.50
CA LEU A 133 -8.63 19.92 6.07
C LEU A 133 -9.97 19.89 5.32
#